data_b1738e4486ea7fc65a514377455ee506
#
_entry.id   b1738e4486ea7fc65a514377455ee506
#
_cell.length_a   1.000
_cell.length_b   1.000
_cell.length_c   1.000
_cell.angle_alpha   90.00
_cell.angle_beta   90.00
_cell.angle_gamma   90.00
#
_symmetry.space_group_name_H-M   'P 1'
#
loop_
_entity.id
_entity.type
_entity.pdbx_description
1 polymer ?
#
loop_
_entity_poly.entity_id
_entity_poly.type
_entity_poly.pdbx_seq_one_letter_code
_entity_poly.pdbx_strand_id
1 'polypeptide(L)'
;IMYNQRTNPKFQKMREIVQSGELGELKRCIWIITNWYRTQAYYDSGTWRATWAGEGGGVLLNQCPHQLDLWQWIFGMPNRVMGHCKYGHWHNIEVEDEVTAYAEYPNGATGAFITTTGECPGTNRLEITGDKGKLVWEEGKLTWWKLAVPEREFCVTCKEGFAQPEMTVTEVETDNIELGHNGILQNFTNAILYGEELLAPGYEGINGLNISNAIHLSDW
;
A
#
# COMPACT_ATOMS: atom_id res chain seq x y z
N ILE A 1 9.49 0.08 15.22
CA ILE A 1 9.61 -0.95 14.19
C ILE A 1 10.32 -0.39 12.95
N MET A 2 10.95 -1.25 12.12
CA MET A 2 11.78 -0.82 10.99
C MET A 2 10.97 -0.68 9.69
N TYR A 3 9.89 0.08 9.71
CA TYR A 3 9.11 0.43 8.52
C TYR A 3 9.73 1.62 7.78
N ASN A 4 10.90 1.39 7.21
CA ASN A 4 11.73 2.41 6.57
C ASN A 4 11.05 3.09 5.36
N GLN A 5 10.11 2.46 4.71
CA GLN A 5 9.32 3.07 3.62
C GLN A 5 8.49 4.28 4.09
N ARG A 6 8.16 4.37 5.39
CA ARG A 6 7.49 5.54 5.97
C ARG A 6 8.36 6.81 5.94
N THR A 7 9.68 6.68 5.72
CA THR A 7 10.59 7.82 5.54
C THR A 7 10.65 8.33 4.10
N ASN A 8 10.01 7.63 3.15
CA ASN A 8 9.96 8.09 1.76
C ASN A 8 9.08 9.35 1.67
N PRO A 9 9.62 10.50 1.18
CA PRO A 9 8.89 11.75 1.17
C PRO A 9 7.62 11.70 0.31
N LYS A 10 7.57 10.86 -0.72
CA LYS A 10 6.37 10.71 -1.57
C LYS A 10 5.24 10.00 -0.85
N PHE A 11 5.54 8.95 -0.07
CA PHE A 11 4.53 8.27 0.76
C PHE A 11 4.08 9.14 1.93
N GLN A 12 4.97 9.95 2.52
CA GLN A 12 4.60 10.95 3.53
C GLN A 12 3.66 12.00 2.94
N LYS A 13 3.99 12.53 1.77
CA LYS A 13 3.14 13.51 1.07
C LYS A 13 1.80 12.93 0.64
N MET A 14 1.80 11.70 0.18
CA MET A 14 0.58 10.97 -0.16
C MET A 14 -0.34 10.81 1.07
N ARG A 15 0.23 10.41 2.22
CA ARG A 15 -0.48 10.34 3.49
C ARG A 15 -1.03 11.70 3.93
N GLU A 16 -0.22 12.76 3.84
CA GLU A 16 -0.63 14.13 4.17
C GLU A 16 -1.87 14.53 3.37
N ILE A 17 -1.84 14.37 2.03
CA ILE A 17 -2.96 14.71 1.14
C ILE A 17 -4.21 13.89 1.46
N VAL A 18 -4.06 12.60 1.75
CA VAL A 18 -5.17 11.72 2.12
C VAL A 18 -5.79 12.15 3.45
N GLN A 19 -4.96 12.40 4.47
CA GLN A 19 -5.43 12.71 5.83
C GLN A 19 -5.91 14.15 6.01
N SER A 20 -5.39 15.09 5.22
CA SER A 20 -5.90 16.47 5.21
C SER A 20 -7.32 16.59 4.61
N GLY A 21 -7.80 15.53 3.91
CA GLY A 21 -9.08 15.56 3.23
C GLY A 21 -9.06 16.30 1.89
N GLU A 22 -7.88 16.59 1.34
CA GLU A 22 -7.76 17.24 0.04
C GLU A 22 -8.28 16.38 -1.12
N LEU A 23 -8.31 15.03 -0.95
CA LEU A 23 -8.98 14.12 -1.88
C LEU A 23 -10.50 14.03 -1.68
N GLY A 24 -11.04 14.69 -0.64
CA GLY A 24 -12.45 14.61 -0.27
C GLY A 24 -12.84 13.24 0.27
N GLU A 25 -14.05 12.77 -0.01
CA GLU A 25 -14.50 11.44 0.39
C GLU A 25 -13.71 10.37 -0.36
N LEU A 26 -13.00 9.53 0.37
CA LEU A 26 -12.20 8.45 -0.23
C LEU A 26 -13.11 7.37 -0.81
N LYS A 27 -12.82 6.95 -2.02
CA LYS A 27 -13.59 5.95 -2.77
C LYS A 27 -12.87 4.62 -2.89
N ARG A 28 -11.56 4.66 -3.21
CA ARG A 28 -10.82 3.42 -3.52
C ARG A 28 -9.33 3.59 -3.33
N CYS A 29 -8.68 2.51 -2.86
CA CYS A 29 -7.23 2.35 -2.86
C CYS A 29 -6.85 1.06 -3.58
N ILE A 30 -6.05 1.13 -4.62
CA ILE A 30 -5.53 -0.04 -5.35
C ILE A 30 -4.02 -0.05 -5.26
N TRP A 31 -3.45 -1.18 -4.86
CA TRP A 31 -2.02 -1.42 -5.00
C TRP A 31 -1.77 -2.68 -5.79
N ILE A 32 -1.13 -2.52 -6.93
CA ILE A 32 -0.58 -3.62 -7.72
C ILE A 32 0.92 -3.60 -7.49
N ILE A 33 1.46 -4.65 -6.88
CA ILE A 33 2.88 -4.80 -6.59
C ILE A 33 3.34 -6.21 -6.94
N THR A 34 3.71 -6.39 -8.21
CA THR A 34 4.12 -7.66 -8.76
C THR A 34 5.58 -7.67 -9.20
N ASN A 35 6.33 -6.58 -8.94
CA ASN A 35 7.75 -6.46 -9.26
C ASN A 35 8.68 -7.16 -8.23
N TRP A 36 8.13 -8.09 -7.45
CA TRP A 36 8.88 -8.93 -6.49
C TRP A 36 9.38 -10.24 -7.09
N TYR A 37 9.57 -10.30 -8.40
CA TYR A 37 10.03 -11.54 -9.04
C TYR A 37 11.14 -12.22 -8.27
N ARG A 38 10.97 -13.52 -8.03
CA ARG A 38 11.96 -14.39 -7.42
C ARG A 38 12.17 -15.63 -8.30
N THR A 39 13.36 -16.16 -8.30
CA THR A 39 13.67 -17.45 -8.93
C THR A 39 13.49 -18.58 -7.91
N GLN A 40 13.36 -19.82 -8.37
CA GLN A 40 13.35 -20.98 -7.48
C GLN A 40 14.63 -21.03 -6.62
N ALA A 41 15.78 -20.65 -7.18
CA ALA A 41 17.06 -20.61 -6.44
C ALA A 41 17.05 -19.67 -5.22
N TYR A 42 16.25 -18.59 -5.24
CA TYR A 42 16.05 -17.74 -4.07
C TYR A 42 15.37 -18.53 -2.94
N TYR A 43 14.35 -19.30 -3.24
CA TYR A 43 13.62 -20.09 -2.26
C TYR A 43 14.47 -21.28 -1.76
N ASP A 44 15.26 -21.90 -2.63
CA ASP A 44 16.16 -23.01 -2.29
C ASP A 44 17.39 -22.57 -1.48
N SER A 45 17.63 -21.27 -1.31
CA SER A 45 18.80 -20.73 -0.60
C SER A 45 18.78 -20.92 0.92
N GLY A 46 17.69 -21.45 1.47
CA GLY A 46 17.58 -21.74 2.90
C GLY A 46 16.40 -22.63 3.22
N THR A 47 16.55 -23.50 4.18
CA THR A 47 15.54 -24.49 4.59
C THR A 47 14.32 -23.89 5.31
N TRP A 48 14.39 -22.65 5.74
CA TRP A 48 13.33 -21.94 6.44
C TRP A 48 12.46 -21.07 5.50
N ARG A 49 13.03 -20.73 4.30
CA ARG A 49 12.33 -19.88 3.35
C ARG A 49 11.11 -20.56 2.80
N ALA A 50 10.06 -19.75 2.61
CA ALA A 50 8.81 -20.15 1.98
C ALA A 50 8.19 -21.42 2.56
N THR A 51 8.35 -21.59 3.88
CA THR A 51 7.72 -22.66 4.66
C THR A 51 6.84 -22.06 5.76
N TRP A 52 5.73 -22.72 6.07
CA TRP A 52 4.86 -22.30 7.18
C TRP A 52 5.60 -22.31 8.52
N ALA A 53 6.44 -23.32 8.74
CA ALA A 53 7.19 -23.45 9.99
C ALA A 53 8.30 -22.40 10.13
N GLY A 54 8.89 -21.95 9.04
CA GLY A 54 10.04 -21.04 9.05
C GLY A 54 9.65 -19.57 8.95
N GLU A 55 8.81 -19.20 7.97
CA GLU A 55 8.39 -17.81 7.73
C GLU A 55 6.98 -17.51 8.19
N GLY A 56 6.12 -18.53 8.29
CA GLY A 56 4.71 -18.38 8.66
C GLY A 56 3.80 -17.83 7.55
N GLY A 57 4.32 -17.71 6.32
CA GLY A 57 3.65 -17.23 5.12
C GLY A 57 4.65 -16.92 4.01
N GLY A 58 4.16 -16.47 2.88
CA GLY A 58 4.94 -16.22 1.67
C GLY A 58 5.06 -14.74 1.32
N VAL A 59 4.54 -14.36 0.13
CA VAL A 59 4.69 -12.99 -0.40
C VAL A 59 4.14 -11.92 0.54
N LEU A 60 3.07 -12.18 1.26
CA LEU A 60 2.47 -11.21 2.19
C LEU A 60 3.35 -10.92 3.40
N LEU A 61 4.05 -11.94 3.94
CA LEU A 61 4.84 -11.81 5.15
C LEU A 61 6.35 -11.60 4.91
N ASN A 62 6.85 -11.92 3.71
CA ASN A 62 8.27 -11.74 3.38
C ASN A 62 8.50 -10.52 2.47
N GLN A 63 7.85 -10.43 1.30
CA GLN A 63 8.09 -9.35 0.34
C GLN A 63 7.27 -8.09 0.62
N CYS A 64 6.02 -8.25 1.08
CA CYS A 64 5.04 -7.17 1.18
C CYS A 64 4.73 -6.60 2.58
N PRO A 65 5.48 -6.88 3.68
CA PRO A 65 5.18 -6.27 4.98
C PRO A 65 5.18 -4.74 4.95
N HIS A 66 6.13 -4.14 4.23
CA HIS A 66 6.22 -2.69 4.07
C HIS A 66 5.04 -2.11 3.29
N GLN A 67 4.54 -2.83 2.28
CA GLN A 67 3.43 -2.37 1.47
C GLN A 67 2.10 -2.51 2.21
N LEU A 68 1.90 -3.60 2.95
CA LEU A 68 0.72 -3.75 3.81
C LEU A 68 0.73 -2.69 4.93
N ASP A 69 1.92 -2.37 5.47
CA ASP A 69 2.08 -1.26 6.40
C ASP A 69 1.68 0.07 5.77
N LEU A 70 2.25 0.44 4.63
CA LEU A 70 1.93 1.69 3.94
C LEU A 70 0.46 1.76 3.51
N TRP A 71 -0.12 0.63 3.08
CA TRP A 71 -1.51 0.58 2.65
C TRP A 71 -2.44 1.03 3.77
N GLN A 72 -2.27 0.48 4.98
CA GLN A 72 -3.06 0.89 6.14
C GLN A 72 -2.62 2.25 6.71
N TRP A 73 -1.33 2.58 6.64
CA TRP A 73 -0.80 3.83 7.20
C TRP A 73 -1.25 5.06 6.41
N ILE A 74 -1.40 4.93 5.09
CA ILE A 74 -1.86 6.01 4.19
C ILE A 74 -3.38 6.06 4.14
N PHE A 75 -4.04 4.92 3.89
CA PHE A 75 -5.47 4.86 3.57
C PHE A 75 -6.36 4.50 4.77
N GLY A 76 -5.80 3.85 5.78
CA GLY A 76 -6.50 3.37 6.98
C GLY A 76 -6.68 1.85 7.00
N MET A 77 -7.11 1.34 8.17
CA MET A 77 -7.37 -0.09 8.35
C MET A 77 -8.71 -0.48 7.71
N PRO A 78 -8.74 -1.55 6.89
CA PRO A 78 -9.99 -2.13 6.43
C PRO A 78 -10.75 -2.78 7.60
N ASN A 79 -12.08 -2.82 7.52
CA ASN A 79 -12.92 -3.55 8.46
C ASN A 79 -13.35 -4.93 7.93
N ARG A 80 -13.18 -5.18 6.63
CA ARG A 80 -13.38 -6.49 6.00
C ARG A 80 -12.37 -6.68 4.88
N VAL A 81 -11.89 -7.92 4.73
CA VAL A 81 -11.05 -8.33 3.61
C VAL A 81 -11.54 -9.68 3.06
N MET A 82 -11.33 -9.88 1.77
CA MET A 82 -11.49 -11.15 1.09
C MET A 82 -10.28 -11.34 0.19
N GLY A 83 -9.60 -12.46 0.33
CA GLY A 83 -8.40 -12.79 -0.44
C GLY A 83 -8.58 -14.06 -1.25
N HIS A 84 -7.78 -14.17 -2.29
CA HIS A 84 -7.53 -15.37 -3.06
C HIS A 84 -6.02 -15.57 -3.12
N CYS A 85 -5.53 -16.60 -2.45
CA CYS A 85 -4.13 -16.95 -2.38
C CYS A 85 -3.85 -18.16 -3.29
N LYS A 86 -2.70 -18.14 -3.94
CA LYS A 86 -2.17 -19.31 -4.65
C LYS A 86 -0.88 -19.74 -3.98
N TYR A 87 -0.87 -20.98 -3.52
CA TYR A 87 0.24 -21.56 -2.76
C TYR A 87 1.09 -22.40 -3.70
N GLY A 88 2.39 -22.08 -3.77
CA GLY A 88 3.31 -22.77 -4.66
C GLY A 88 2.84 -22.80 -6.13
N HIS A 89 2.24 -21.72 -6.61
CA HIS A 89 1.66 -21.66 -7.95
C HIS A 89 2.74 -21.48 -9.02
N TRP A 90 3.70 -20.62 -8.72
CA TRP A 90 4.81 -20.30 -9.60
C TRP A 90 6.12 -20.98 -9.20
N HIS A 91 6.22 -21.40 -7.94
CA HIS A 91 7.43 -21.97 -7.36
C HIS A 91 7.10 -23.24 -6.58
N ASN A 92 8.10 -24.10 -6.41
CA ASN A 92 7.97 -25.28 -5.54
C ASN A 92 8.17 -24.85 -4.06
N ILE A 93 7.12 -24.32 -3.45
CA ILE A 93 7.09 -23.80 -2.07
C ILE A 93 5.76 -24.14 -1.40
N GLU A 94 5.69 -24.03 -0.05
CA GLU A 94 4.50 -24.38 0.73
C GLU A 94 3.51 -23.21 0.88
N VAL A 95 3.99 -21.99 0.75
CA VAL A 95 3.27 -20.75 1.08
C VAL A 95 2.78 -20.04 -0.18
N GLU A 96 2.04 -18.94 0.01
CA GLU A 96 1.51 -18.17 -1.09
C GLU A 96 2.61 -17.39 -1.84
N ASP A 97 2.58 -17.47 -3.17
CA ASP A 97 3.43 -16.71 -4.09
C ASP A 97 2.63 -15.81 -5.04
N GLU A 98 1.28 -15.87 -4.96
CA GLU A 98 0.37 -14.96 -5.65
C GLU A 98 -0.86 -14.68 -4.76
N VAL A 99 -1.24 -13.41 -4.64
CA VAL A 99 -2.40 -12.98 -3.88
C VAL A 99 -3.15 -11.88 -4.61
N THR A 100 -4.48 -12.01 -4.66
CA THR A 100 -5.40 -10.93 -5.01
C THR A 100 -6.38 -10.74 -3.85
N ALA A 101 -6.40 -9.57 -3.24
CA ALA A 101 -7.26 -9.27 -2.11
C ALA A 101 -8.15 -8.05 -2.39
N TYR A 102 -9.38 -8.13 -1.89
CA TYR A 102 -10.36 -7.03 -1.84
C TYR A 102 -10.56 -6.61 -0.39
N ALA A 103 -10.75 -5.31 -0.17
CA ALA A 103 -10.96 -4.73 1.15
C ALA A 103 -12.14 -3.75 1.16
N GLU A 104 -12.85 -3.69 2.28
CA GLU A 104 -13.89 -2.70 2.58
C GLU A 104 -13.46 -1.87 3.79
N TYR A 105 -13.80 -0.58 3.78
CA TYR A 105 -13.43 0.37 4.81
C TYR A 105 -14.68 0.93 5.51
N PRO A 106 -14.55 1.38 6.78
CA PRO A 106 -15.69 1.89 7.55
C PRO A 106 -16.44 3.07 6.90
N ASN A 107 -15.74 3.86 6.07
CA ASN A 107 -16.30 4.98 5.32
C ASN A 107 -16.97 4.59 4.00
N GLY A 108 -17.08 3.29 3.69
CA GLY A 108 -17.64 2.77 2.45
C GLY A 108 -16.66 2.73 1.27
N ALA A 109 -15.42 3.17 1.45
CA ALA A 109 -14.38 3.00 0.44
C ALA A 109 -14.03 1.53 0.26
N THR A 110 -13.42 1.22 -0.88
CA THR A 110 -12.95 -0.13 -1.21
C THR A 110 -11.46 -0.17 -1.47
N GLY A 111 -10.85 -1.34 -1.39
CA GLY A 111 -9.45 -1.55 -1.71
C GLY A 111 -9.20 -2.80 -2.54
N ALA A 112 -8.11 -2.80 -3.28
CA ALA A 112 -7.58 -3.99 -3.92
C ALA A 112 -6.06 -4.04 -3.73
N PHE A 113 -5.55 -5.21 -3.37
CA PHE A 113 -4.12 -5.46 -3.21
C PHE A 113 -3.75 -6.70 -4.02
N ILE A 114 -2.86 -6.53 -5.00
CA ILE A 114 -2.45 -7.60 -5.91
C ILE A 114 -0.95 -7.73 -5.84
N THR A 115 -0.45 -8.93 -5.53
CA THR A 115 0.98 -9.19 -5.43
C THR A 115 1.33 -10.60 -5.87
N THR A 116 2.53 -10.75 -6.42
CA THR A 116 3.10 -12.05 -6.77
C THR A 116 4.62 -11.98 -6.82
N THR A 117 5.27 -13.12 -6.67
CA THR A 117 6.70 -13.28 -6.92
C THR A 117 7.03 -13.99 -8.24
N GLY A 118 5.99 -14.33 -9.01
CA GLY A 118 6.08 -15.09 -10.27
C GLY A 118 5.94 -14.27 -11.56
N GLU A 119 5.94 -12.92 -11.48
CA GLU A 119 5.72 -12.06 -12.65
C GLU A 119 6.99 -11.26 -13.01
N CYS A 120 7.35 -11.25 -14.29
CA CYS A 120 8.45 -10.46 -14.83
C CYS A 120 8.18 -10.07 -16.29
N PRO A 121 8.21 -8.75 -16.66
CA PRO A 121 8.33 -7.62 -15.74
C PRO A 121 7.09 -7.45 -14.88
N GLY A 122 7.29 -7.01 -13.66
CA GLY A 122 6.19 -6.73 -12.74
C GLY A 122 5.78 -5.25 -12.75
N THR A 123 4.72 -4.96 -12.01
CA THR A 123 4.15 -3.62 -11.81
C THR A 123 4.33 -3.20 -10.35
N ASN A 124 4.56 -1.91 -10.10
CA ASN A 124 4.41 -1.32 -8.77
C ASN A 124 3.68 0.01 -8.90
N ARG A 125 2.36 -0.04 -8.66
CA ARG A 125 1.46 1.09 -8.81
C ARG A 125 0.48 1.17 -7.64
N LEU A 126 0.53 2.29 -6.92
CA LEU A 126 -0.45 2.64 -5.88
C LEU A 126 -1.34 3.77 -6.38
N GLU A 127 -2.64 3.53 -6.37
CA GLU A 127 -3.65 4.51 -6.78
C GLU A 127 -4.66 4.73 -5.64
N ILE A 128 -4.91 6.00 -5.29
CA ILE A 128 -5.92 6.40 -4.31
C ILE A 128 -6.88 7.39 -4.97
N THR A 129 -8.16 7.06 -4.98
CA THR A 129 -9.22 7.88 -5.58
C THR A 129 -10.15 8.41 -4.50
N GLY A 130 -10.44 9.70 -4.56
CA GLY A 130 -11.48 10.38 -3.80
C GLY A 130 -12.43 11.17 -4.71
N ASP A 131 -13.41 11.85 -4.14
CA ASP A 131 -14.37 12.63 -4.92
C ASP A 131 -13.82 13.98 -5.43
N LYS A 132 -12.65 14.42 -4.91
CA LYS A 132 -11.93 15.61 -5.38
C LYS A 132 -10.72 15.29 -6.27
N GLY A 133 -10.52 14.02 -6.62
CA GLY A 133 -9.44 13.64 -7.51
C GLY A 133 -8.78 12.31 -7.20
N LYS A 134 -7.56 12.17 -7.68
CA LYS A 134 -6.81 10.91 -7.62
C LYS A 134 -5.32 11.17 -7.43
N LEU A 135 -4.69 10.34 -6.60
CA LEU A 135 -3.24 10.21 -6.49
C LEU A 135 -2.77 8.91 -7.13
N VAL A 136 -1.68 8.95 -7.85
CA VAL A 136 -1.01 7.74 -8.37
C VAL A 136 0.48 7.86 -8.09
N TRP A 137 1.01 6.83 -7.40
CA TRP A 137 2.45 6.62 -7.29
C TRP A 137 2.85 5.45 -8.18
N GLU A 138 3.73 5.69 -9.12
CA GLU A 138 4.24 4.71 -10.07
C GLU A 138 5.62 5.13 -10.55
N GLU A 139 6.54 4.19 -10.70
CA GLU A 139 7.93 4.44 -11.17
C GLU A 139 8.64 5.57 -10.40
N GLY A 140 8.40 5.66 -9.10
CA GLY A 140 9.00 6.69 -8.25
C GLY A 140 8.41 8.09 -8.41
N LYS A 141 7.35 8.26 -9.21
CA LYS A 141 6.64 9.53 -9.40
C LYS A 141 5.32 9.51 -8.65
N LEU A 142 4.97 10.66 -8.06
CA LEU A 142 3.66 10.89 -7.46
C LEU A 142 2.92 11.90 -8.32
N THR A 143 1.83 11.48 -8.94
CA THR A 143 0.99 12.35 -9.77
C THR A 143 -0.35 12.58 -9.09
N TRP A 144 -0.81 13.82 -9.11
CA TRP A 144 -2.10 14.24 -8.58
C TRP A 144 -3.01 14.79 -9.68
N TRP A 145 -4.14 14.15 -9.88
CA TRP A 145 -5.27 14.66 -10.67
C TRP A 145 -6.24 15.32 -9.70
N LYS A 146 -6.27 16.65 -9.67
CA LYS A 146 -7.14 17.44 -8.79
C LYS A 146 -8.29 17.99 -9.57
N LEU A 147 -9.52 17.69 -9.14
CA LEU A 147 -10.74 18.19 -9.76
C LEU A 147 -11.02 19.64 -9.31
N ALA A 148 -11.55 20.47 -10.22
CA ALA A 148 -11.93 21.85 -9.92
C ALA A 148 -13.13 21.92 -8.95
N VAL A 149 -14.04 20.93 -9.05
CA VAL A 149 -15.18 20.73 -8.14
C VAL A 149 -15.25 19.25 -7.73
N PRO A 150 -15.80 18.93 -6.55
CA PRO A 150 -16.01 17.53 -6.17
C PRO A 150 -16.86 16.78 -7.20
N GLU A 151 -16.50 15.54 -7.50
CA GLU A 151 -17.20 14.73 -8.50
C GLU A 151 -18.68 14.57 -8.16
N ARG A 152 -19.03 14.36 -6.88
CA ARG A 152 -20.44 14.25 -6.45
C ARG A 152 -21.24 15.51 -6.71
N GLU A 153 -20.64 16.68 -6.49
CA GLU A 153 -21.28 17.96 -6.77
C GLU A 153 -21.49 18.14 -8.29
N PHE A 154 -20.45 17.86 -9.07
CA PHE A 154 -20.53 17.91 -10.53
C PHE A 154 -21.59 16.95 -11.07
N CYS A 155 -21.65 15.73 -10.56
CA CYS A 155 -22.59 14.69 -10.97
C CYS A 155 -24.07 15.15 -10.85
N VAL A 156 -24.43 15.88 -9.79
CA VAL A 156 -25.82 16.31 -9.56
C VAL A 156 -26.14 17.67 -10.15
N THR A 157 -25.16 18.49 -10.47
CA THR A 157 -25.34 19.83 -11.00
C THR A 157 -25.19 19.93 -12.51
N CYS A 158 -24.37 19.06 -13.12
CA CYS A 158 -24.15 19.01 -14.56
C CYS A 158 -25.38 18.46 -15.28
N LYS A 159 -25.77 19.11 -16.38
CA LYS A 159 -26.91 18.70 -17.21
C LYS A 159 -26.52 17.91 -18.45
N GLU A 160 -25.24 17.77 -18.70
CA GLU A 160 -24.68 17.05 -19.85
C GLU A 160 -24.25 15.63 -19.46
N GLY A 161 -24.83 14.63 -20.11
CA GLY A 161 -24.68 13.22 -19.71
C GLY A 161 -23.27 12.65 -19.83
N PHE A 162 -22.39 13.26 -20.63
CA PHE A 162 -21.02 12.77 -20.87
C PHE A 162 -19.93 13.78 -20.46
N ALA A 163 -20.31 14.89 -19.83
CA ALA A 163 -19.34 15.86 -19.36
C ALA A 163 -18.50 15.32 -18.18
N GLN A 164 -17.32 15.84 -18.04
CA GLN A 164 -16.41 15.55 -16.93
C GLN A 164 -16.02 16.87 -16.24
N PRO A 165 -15.79 16.87 -14.92
CA PRO A 165 -15.27 18.04 -14.23
C PRO A 165 -13.89 18.42 -14.78
N GLU A 166 -13.61 19.71 -14.82
CA GLU A 166 -12.26 20.19 -15.11
C GLU A 166 -11.26 19.65 -14.09
N MET A 167 -10.07 19.31 -14.56
CA MET A 167 -9.01 18.80 -13.69
C MET A 167 -7.65 19.39 -14.04
N THR A 168 -6.82 19.50 -13.03
CA THR A 168 -5.38 19.75 -13.17
C THR A 168 -4.60 18.50 -12.89
N VAL A 169 -3.52 18.27 -13.63
CA VAL A 169 -2.63 17.14 -13.44
C VAL A 169 -1.25 17.68 -13.13
N THR A 170 -0.72 17.32 -11.97
CA THR A 170 0.60 17.78 -11.52
C THR A 170 1.42 16.62 -10.99
N GLU A 171 2.71 16.61 -11.29
CA GLU A 171 3.67 15.80 -10.55
C GLU A 171 3.92 16.47 -9.20
N VAL A 172 3.75 15.74 -8.12
CA VAL A 172 3.92 16.26 -6.76
C VAL A 172 5.40 16.27 -6.42
N GLU A 173 5.95 17.46 -6.35
CA GLU A 173 7.34 17.66 -5.94
C GLU A 173 7.50 17.33 -4.45
N THR A 174 8.58 16.64 -4.12
CA THR A 174 8.99 16.32 -2.75
C THR A 174 10.50 16.45 -2.65
N ASP A 175 10.99 16.63 -1.44
CA ASP A 175 12.42 16.52 -1.20
C ASP A 175 12.86 15.11 -1.61
N ASN A 176 13.88 15.02 -2.49
CA ASN A 176 14.31 13.75 -3.07
C ASN A 176 15.22 12.93 -2.14
N ILE A 177 15.27 13.23 -0.84
CA ILE A 177 16.12 12.54 0.12
C ILE A 177 15.33 11.39 0.74
N GLU A 178 15.51 10.21 0.20
CA GLU A 178 15.01 8.98 0.83
C GLU A 178 15.97 8.54 1.94
N LEU A 179 15.56 8.71 3.19
CA LEU A 179 16.41 8.40 4.35
C LEU A 179 16.46 6.89 4.67
N GLY A 180 15.44 6.14 4.24
CA GLY A 180 15.37 4.70 4.44
C GLY A 180 15.55 4.28 5.90
N HIS A 181 16.40 3.27 6.15
CA HIS A 181 16.69 2.80 7.51
C HIS A 181 17.30 3.88 8.40
N ASN A 182 18.15 4.76 7.85
CA ASN A 182 18.77 5.85 8.60
C ASN A 182 17.71 6.83 9.13
N GLY A 183 16.65 7.08 8.37
CA GLY A 183 15.55 7.95 8.81
C GLY A 183 14.80 7.39 10.02
N ILE A 184 14.55 6.08 10.07
CA ILE A 184 13.94 5.45 11.24
C ILE A 184 14.87 5.48 12.45
N LEU A 185 16.16 5.22 12.26
CA LEU A 185 17.14 5.30 13.35
C LEU A 185 17.28 6.73 13.89
N GLN A 186 17.30 7.72 13.01
CA GLN A 186 17.35 9.12 13.40
C GLN A 186 16.08 9.53 14.18
N ASN A 187 14.90 9.18 13.67
CA ASN A 187 13.63 9.44 14.37
C ASN A 187 13.59 8.75 15.75
N PHE A 188 14.04 7.49 15.84
CA PHE A 188 14.13 6.79 17.12
C PHE A 188 15.07 7.48 18.11
N THR A 189 16.24 7.93 17.63
CA THR A 189 17.20 8.68 18.43
C THR A 189 16.60 10.01 18.91
N ASN A 190 15.94 10.73 18.01
CA ASN A 190 15.27 11.99 18.33
C ASN A 190 14.12 11.80 19.33
N ALA A 191 13.37 10.69 19.21
CA ALA A 191 12.33 10.36 20.16
C ALA A 191 12.87 10.19 21.59
N ILE A 192 14.05 9.54 21.74
CA ILE A 192 14.71 9.36 23.03
C ILE A 192 15.25 10.70 23.58
N LEU A 193 15.93 11.48 22.73
CA LEU A 193 16.66 12.68 23.17
C LEU A 193 15.76 13.91 23.31
N TYR A 194 14.76 14.04 22.46
CA TYR A 194 13.99 15.28 22.28
C TYR A 194 12.48 15.07 22.43
N GLY A 195 12.01 13.83 22.64
CA GLY A 195 10.58 13.52 22.74
C GLY A 195 9.83 13.62 21.42
N GLU A 196 10.52 13.48 20.27
CA GLU A 196 9.88 13.43 18.97
C GLU A 196 8.93 12.22 18.88
N GLU A 197 7.81 12.36 18.18
CA GLU A 197 6.90 11.26 17.95
C GLU A 197 7.53 10.19 17.04
N LEU A 198 7.32 8.91 17.40
CA LEU A 198 7.83 7.80 16.59
C LEU A 198 7.06 7.68 15.27
N LEU A 199 7.78 7.75 14.15
CA LEU A 199 7.21 7.57 12.81
C LEU A 199 6.63 6.16 12.61
N ALA A 200 7.25 5.16 13.23
CA ALA A 200 6.85 3.76 13.15
C ALA A 200 6.89 3.10 14.56
N PRO A 201 5.90 3.40 15.43
CA PRO A 201 5.84 2.82 16.75
C PRO A 201 5.59 1.31 16.71
N GLY A 202 6.14 0.56 17.69
CA GLY A 202 6.12 -0.90 17.69
C GLY A 202 4.71 -1.51 17.67
N TYR A 203 3.74 -0.86 18.32
CA TYR A 203 2.35 -1.35 18.38
C TYR A 203 1.62 -1.31 17.04
N GLU A 204 2.04 -0.47 16.08
CA GLU A 204 1.46 -0.44 14.74
C GLU A 204 1.91 -1.62 13.86
N GLY A 205 2.98 -2.31 14.26
CA GLY A 205 3.48 -3.47 13.50
C GLY A 205 2.46 -4.59 13.31
N ILE A 206 1.49 -4.69 14.24
CA ILE A 206 0.43 -5.70 14.17
C ILE A 206 -0.59 -5.42 13.03
N ASN A 207 -0.70 -4.19 12.56
CA ASN A 207 -1.72 -3.82 11.58
C ASN A 207 -1.54 -4.54 10.24
N GLY A 208 -0.33 -4.50 9.68
CA GLY A 208 0.00 -5.23 8.44
C GLY A 208 -0.15 -6.74 8.60
N LEU A 209 0.27 -7.27 9.75
CA LEU A 209 0.11 -8.69 10.07
C LEU A 209 -1.36 -9.10 10.17
N ASN A 210 -2.21 -8.28 10.80
CA ASN A 210 -3.65 -8.53 10.87
C ASN A 210 -4.29 -8.57 9.47
N ILE A 211 -3.89 -7.67 8.56
CA ILE A 211 -4.37 -7.69 7.18
C ILE A 211 -3.94 -8.97 6.48
N SER A 212 -2.66 -9.35 6.56
CA SER A 212 -2.14 -10.59 5.99
C SER A 212 -2.88 -11.83 6.51
N ASN A 213 -3.03 -11.94 7.83
CA ASN A 213 -3.73 -13.07 8.44
C ASN A 213 -5.21 -13.12 8.05
N ALA A 214 -5.88 -11.95 7.96
CA ALA A 214 -7.27 -11.88 7.55
C ALA A 214 -7.46 -12.28 6.07
N ILE A 215 -6.50 -11.96 5.20
CA ILE A 215 -6.48 -12.43 3.80
C ILE A 215 -6.41 -13.95 3.75
N HIS A 216 -5.46 -14.57 4.46
CA HIS A 216 -5.35 -16.04 4.53
C HIS A 216 -6.62 -16.70 5.10
N LEU A 217 -7.14 -16.18 6.22
CA LEU A 217 -8.35 -16.71 6.85
C LEU A 217 -9.59 -16.62 5.95
N SER A 218 -9.65 -15.65 5.06
CA SER A 218 -10.77 -15.49 4.12
C SER A 218 -10.67 -16.42 2.92
N ASP A 219 -9.47 -16.91 2.60
CA ASP A 219 -9.21 -17.84 1.49
C ASP A 219 -9.43 -19.30 1.89
N TRP A 220 -9.33 -19.61 3.17
CA TRP A 220 -9.55 -20.94 3.75
C TRP A 220 -11.02 -21.16 4.09
#